data_0b188ead22c575e6dd0152697d5003be
#
_entry.id   0b188ead22c575e6dd0152697d5003be
#
_cell.length_a   1.000
_cell.length_b   1.000
_cell.length_c   1.000
_cell.angle_alpha   90.00
_cell.angle_beta   90.00
_cell.angle_gamma   90.00
#
_symmetry.space_group_name_H-M   'P 1'
#
loop_
_entity.id
_entity.type
_entity.pdbx_description
1 polymer ?
#
loop_
_entity_poly.entity_id
_entity_poly.type
_entity_poly.pdbx_seq_one_letter_code
_entity_poly.pdbx_strand_id
1 'polypeptide(L)'
;MTKGDLCEKLGLRFPDLEKRDCQFLVDTFFEILANSLKKGKKIELRGFGVFEISRAKSYFFVNPKNFQKYYLQGKFRALFHLGKEFKERLNTPFLAGMDLGTQTFRLIFGKRIKEEVVFYKSFRENVRLGEGIAEGRKISEEALTRAIRTLKTFREIMESYGVSNYYAIGTAVFRKAENSKEILSEIKKETDISIEVISPEREAELTLEGILYGLKKLGLSLKDFLVIDVGGGSTEIIYIKEGKPSYLQSLDIGAVFLKELFNLRYPLTRAILKSLKNYVREKIELLSKGEFEKIVITGGTASLLGSLDLKLIKYEMDRLHGHRVTKERIEKLIQKISEMTLPRIKKLKGMEEGREDIALPGFIIIKEMIDYFEKEEVLISEYGILEATLLYLTKKYN
;
A
#
# COMPACT_ATOMS: atom_id res chain seq x y z
N MET A 1 18.21 -8.63 6.47
CA MET A 1 18.63 -8.36 5.08
C MET A 1 19.97 -9.00 4.85
N THR A 2 20.05 -9.89 3.87
CA THR A 2 21.25 -10.63 3.46
C THR A 2 21.86 -9.98 2.21
N LYS A 3 23.05 -10.43 1.78
CA LYS A 3 23.61 -10.02 0.49
C LYS A 3 22.68 -10.41 -0.68
N GLY A 4 22.01 -11.56 -0.58
CA GLY A 4 21.03 -12.00 -1.58
C GLY A 4 19.86 -11.03 -1.71
N ASP A 5 19.32 -10.54 -0.59
CA ASP A 5 18.23 -9.53 -0.59
C ASP A 5 18.70 -8.20 -1.21
N LEU A 6 19.98 -7.83 -1.04
CA LEU A 6 20.57 -6.64 -1.69
C LEU A 6 20.67 -6.84 -3.20
N CYS A 7 21.09 -8.03 -3.65
CA CYS A 7 21.17 -8.34 -5.09
C CYS A 7 19.79 -8.29 -5.74
N GLU A 8 18.75 -8.84 -5.09
CA GLU A 8 17.37 -8.78 -5.57
C GLU A 8 16.90 -7.32 -5.73
N LYS A 9 17.15 -6.48 -4.71
CA LYS A 9 16.80 -5.06 -4.76
C LYS A 9 17.57 -4.28 -5.82
N LEU A 10 18.84 -4.62 -6.06
CA LEU A 10 19.63 -4.04 -7.12
C LEU A 10 19.05 -4.37 -8.51
N GLY A 11 18.71 -5.65 -8.74
CA GLY A 11 18.09 -6.10 -9.98
C GLY A 11 16.74 -5.42 -10.26
N LEU A 12 15.92 -5.19 -9.20
CA LEU A 12 14.68 -4.41 -9.32
C LEU A 12 14.93 -2.93 -9.70
N ARG A 13 16.00 -2.35 -9.19
CA ARG A 13 16.36 -0.94 -9.44
C ARG A 13 17.02 -0.73 -10.80
N PHE A 14 17.74 -1.72 -11.28
CA PHE A 14 18.48 -1.74 -12.54
C PHE A 14 18.13 -2.98 -13.35
N PRO A 15 16.98 -2.97 -14.07
CA PRO A 15 16.46 -4.15 -14.78
C PRO A 15 17.39 -4.69 -15.88
N ASP A 16 18.31 -3.85 -16.37
CA ASP A 16 19.28 -4.21 -17.41
C ASP A 16 20.49 -5.01 -16.86
N LEU A 17 20.63 -5.11 -15.52
CA LEU A 17 21.69 -5.90 -14.91
C LEU A 17 21.24 -7.36 -14.73
N GLU A 18 22.06 -8.28 -15.20
CA GLU A 18 21.85 -9.69 -14.92
C GLU A 18 22.04 -10.00 -13.43
N LYS A 19 21.37 -11.05 -12.94
CA LYS A 19 21.47 -11.47 -11.53
C LYS A 19 22.93 -11.72 -11.10
N ARG A 20 23.76 -12.23 -12.02
CA ARG A 20 25.18 -12.47 -11.79
C ARG A 20 25.95 -11.18 -11.56
N ASP A 21 25.62 -10.15 -12.31
CA ASP A 21 26.28 -8.84 -12.20
C ASP A 21 25.88 -8.14 -10.90
N CYS A 22 24.62 -8.21 -10.51
CA CYS A 22 24.15 -7.73 -9.21
C CYS A 22 24.91 -8.42 -8.06
N GLN A 23 25.09 -9.73 -8.13
CA GLN A 23 25.84 -10.49 -7.12
C GLN A 23 27.31 -10.05 -7.08
N PHE A 24 27.95 -9.92 -8.24
CA PHE A 24 29.34 -9.48 -8.35
C PHE A 24 29.54 -8.07 -7.77
N LEU A 25 28.64 -7.11 -8.07
CA LEU A 25 28.70 -5.76 -7.54
C LEU A 25 28.59 -5.72 -6.02
N VAL A 26 27.63 -6.47 -5.45
CA VAL A 26 27.42 -6.54 -3.99
C VAL A 26 28.64 -7.17 -3.32
N ASP A 27 29.17 -8.27 -3.83
CA ASP A 27 30.30 -8.95 -3.25
C ASP A 27 31.57 -8.10 -3.32
N THR A 28 31.82 -7.46 -4.48
CA THR A 28 32.95 -6.53 -4.69
C THR A 28 32.88 -5.35 -3.72
N PHE A 29 31.70 -4.76 -3.50
CA PHE A 29 31.54 -3.67 -2.54
C PHE A 29 31.95 -4.06 -1.13
N PHE A 30 31.44 -5.19 -0.63
CA PHE A 30 31.79 -5.68 0.72
C PHE A 30 33.26 -6.12 0.82
N GLU A 31 33.84 -6.65 -0.24
CA GLU A 31 35.25 -7.02 -0.29
C GLU A 31 36.17 -5.78 -0.21
N ILE A 32 35.86 -4.73 -0.95
CA ILE A 32 36.59 -3.45 -0.89
C ILE A 32 36.53 -2.86 0.52
N LEU A 33 35.34 -2.86 1.16
CA LEU A 33 35.17 -2.43 2.55
C LEU A 33 36.08 -3.24 3.49
N ALA A 34 35.97 -4.57 3.44
CA ALA A 34 36.74 -5.45 4.31
C ALA A 34 38.26 -5.28 4.13
N ASN A 35 38.73 -5.24 2.90
CA ASN A 35 40.15 -5.08 2.59
C ASN A 35 40.70 -3.71 3.00
N SER A 36 39.90 -2.65 2.88
CA SER A 36 40.29 -1.30 3.32
C SER A 36 40.40 -1.23 4.84
N LEU A 37 39.43 -1.81 5.56
CA LEU A 37 39.44 -1.87 7.03
C LEU A 37 40.61 -2.74 7.55
N LYS A 38 40.93 -3.87 6.91
CA LYS A 38 42.12 -4.70 7.26
C LYS A 38 43.43 -3.90 7.15
N LYS A 39 43.50 -2.94 6.22
CA LYS A 39 44.65 -2.02 6.06
C LYS A 39 44.61 -0.83 7.01
N GLY A 40 43.67 -0.79 7.98
CA GLY A 40 43.51 0.29 8.94
C GLY A 40 42.98 1.59 8.34
N LYS A 41 42.44 1.55 7.12
CA LYS A 41 41.87 2.75 6.47
C LYS A 41 40.51 3.08 7.04
N LYS A 42 40.27 4.37 7.28
CA LYS A 42 38.95 4.92 7.56
C LYS A 42 38.16 5.04 6.26
N ILE A 43 36.89 4.60 6.28
CA ILE A 43 36.01 4.60 5.11
C ILE A 43 34.83 5.47 5.42
N GLU A 44 34.66 6.55 4.67
CA GLU A 44 33.53 7.45 4.75
C GLU A 44 32.56 7.19 3.60
N LEU A 45 31.33 6.85 3.93
CA LEU A 45 30.20 6.76 3.01
C LEU A 45 29.31 7.97 3.27
N ARG A 46 29.41 8.99 2.38
CA ARG A 46 28.64 10.24 2.51
C ARG A 46 27.15 9.97 2.67
N GLY A 47 26.50 10.66 3.60
CA GLY A 47 25.08 10.49 3.91
C GLY A 47 24.76 9.25 4.77
N PHE A 48 25.73 8.30 4.91
CA PHE A 48 25.54 7.07 5.66
C PHE A 48 26.34 7.05 6.96
N GLY A 49 27.68 7.15 6.87
CA GLY A 49 28.53 7.13 8.05
C GLY A 49 29.95 6.73 7.76
N VAL A 50 30.67 6.46 8.84
CA VAL A 50 32.10 6.19 8.82
C VAL A 50 32.40 4.85 9.45
N PHE A 51 33.14 4.00 8.75
CA PHE A 51 33.73 2.76 9.29
C PHE A 51 35.20 2.99 9.60
N GLU A 52 35.62 2.57 10.78
CA GLU A 52 37.02 2.61 11.19
C GLU A 52 37.40 1.42 12.08
N ILE A 53 38.69 1.16 12.18
CA ILE A 53 39.24 0.15 13.12
C ILE A 53 39.82 0.88 14.32
N SER A 54 39.37 0.49 15.50
CA SER A 54 39.94 0.91 16.79
C SER A 54 40.58 -0.27 17.49
N ARG A 55 41.72 -0.01 18.12
CA ARG A 55 42.40 -1.00 18.98
C ARG A 55 42.08 -0.70 20.42
N ALA A 56 41.44 -1.62 21.12
CA ALA A 56 41.24 -1.52 22.55
C ALA A 56 42.60 -1.56 23.26
N LYS A 57 42.77 -0.76 24.31
CA LYS A 57 43.99 -0.80 25.13
C LYS A 57 44.10 -2.18 25.82
N SER A 58 45.31 -2.67 25.89
CA SER A 58 45.61 -3.83 26.73
C SER A 58 45.55 -3.41 28.19
N TYR A 59 45.06 -4.29 29.04
CA TYR A 59 44.99 -4.01 30.49
C TYR A 59 45.13 -5.29 31.29
N PHE A 60 45.52 -5.09 32.56
CA PHE A 60 45.53 -6.15 33.55
C PHE A 60 44.20 -6.16 34.30
N PHE A 61 43.62 -7.32 34.51
CA PHE A 61 42.49 -7.46 35.40
C PHE A 61 42.78 -8.53 36.46
N VAL A 62 42.24 -8.38 37.65
CA VAL A 62 42.33 -9.35 38.74
C VAL A 62 41.03 -10.14 38.75
N ASN A 63 41.13 -11.45 38.62
CA ASN A 63 39.97 -12.33 38.68
C ASN A 63 39.47 -12.40 40.14
N PRO A 64 38.23 -11.98 40.43
CA PRO A 64 37.73 -11.92 41.82
C PRO A 64 37.57 -13.29 42.47
N LYS A 65 37.60 -14.39 41.71
CA LYS A 65 37.50 -15.78 42.24
C LYS A 65 38.80 -16.33 42.78
N ASN A 66 39.93 -15.95 42.19
CA ASN A 66 41.24 -16.50 42.54
C ASN A 66 42.31 -15.46 42.82
N PHE A 67 41.96 -14.15 42.77
CA PHE A 67 42.84 -13.01 42.96
C PHE A 67 44.09 -12.97 42.06
N GLN A 68 44.12 -13.76 40.99
CA GLN A 68 45.24 -13.78 40.03
C GLN A 68 45.08 -12.62 39.03
N LYS A 69 46.23 -12.06 38.68
CA LYS A 69 46.36 -10.98 37.72
C LYS A 69 46.52 -11.55 36.29
N TYR A 70 45.65 -11.20 35.41
CA TYR A 70 45.67 -11.62 34.02
C TYR A 70 45.91 -10.42 33.10
N TYR A 71 46.75 -10.63 32.08
CA TYR A 71 46.96 -9.65 31.05
C TYR A 71 46.01 -9.92 29.89
N LEU A 72 45.17 -8.96 29.55
CA LEU A 72 44.29 -8.99 28.40
C LEU A 72 44.88 -8.11 27.30
N GLN A 73 45.29 -8.73 26.21
CA GLN A 73 45.75 -8.04 25.04
C GLN A 73 44.59 -7.32 24.37
N GLY A 74 44.79 -6.04 24.01
CA GLY A 74 43.81 -5.28 23.29
C GLY A 74 43.49 -5.86 21.91
N LYS A 75 42.21 -6.04 21.66
CA LYS A 75 41.69 -6.56 20.39
C LYS A 75 41.29 -5.42 19.45
N PHE A 76 41.39 -5.64 18.16
CA PHE A 76 40.82 -4.76 17.16
C PHE A 76 39.29 -4.87 17.13
N ARG A 77 38.63 -3.73 17.00
CA ARG A 77 37.19 -3.61 16.86
C ARG A 77 36.87 -2.76 15.65
N ALA A 78 35.95 -3.22 14.83
CA ALA A 78 35.37 -2.38 13.80
C ALA A 78 34.29 -1.48 14.45
N LEU A 79 34.39 -0.21 14.22
CA LEU A 79 33.45 0.80 14.70
C LEU A 79 32.71 1.39 13.49
N PHE A 80 31.44 1.68 13.69
CA PHE A 80 30.63 2.43 12.73
C PHE A 80 30.07 3.66 13.41
N HIS A 81 30.36 4.82 12.85
CA HIS A 81 29.84 6.10 13.31
C HIS A 81 28.80 6.60 12.32
N LEU A 82 27.60 6.84 12.81
CA LEU A 82 26.52 7.39 11.99
C LEU A 82 26.87 8.76 11.46
N GLY A 83 26.73 8.98 10.18
CA GLY A 83 26.76 10.31 9.57
C GLY A 83 25.62 11.18 10.08
N LYS A 84 25.83 12.52 10.10
CA LYS A 84 24.83 13.48 10.60
C LYS A 84 23.47 13.27 9.92
N GLU A 85 23.45 13.17 8.61
CA GLU A 85 22.24 13.00 7.84
C GLU A 85 21.52 11.68 8.20
N PHE A 86 22.26 10.58 8.34
CA PHE A 86 21.67 9.29 8.71
C PHE A 86 21.13 9.30 10.14
N LYS A 87 21.83 9.97 11.08
CA LYS A 87 21.37 10.17 12.45
C LYS A 87 20.08 10.98 12.52
N GLU A 88 19.96 12.05 11.73
CA GLU A 88 18.73 12.83 11.60
C GLU A 88 17.59 11.97 11.09
N ARG A 89 17.81 11.19 10.02
CA ARG A 89 16.81 10.26 9.46
C ARG A 89 16.32 9.22 10.47
N LEU A 90 17.22 8.67 11.29
CA LEU A 90 16.84 7.71 12.33
C LEU A 90 15.98 8.35 13.44
N ASN A 91 16.33 9.57 13.84
CA ASN A 91 15.67 10.27 14.93
C ASN A 91 14.41 11.04 14.52
N THR A 92 14.12 11.18 13.21
CA THR A 92 12.86 11.77 12.74
C THR A 92 11.70 10.90 13.23
N PRO A 93 10.68 11.48 13.90
CA PRO A 93 9.55 10.70 14.39
C PRO A 93 8.73 10.09 13.26
N PHE A 94 8.11 8.95 13.54
CA PHE A 94 7.15 8.37 12.63
C PHE A 94 5.83 9.14 12.64
N LEU A 95 5.23 9.25 11.48
CA LEU A 95 3.86 9.68 11.25
C LEU A 95 3.04 8.47 10.80
N ALA A 96 1.75 8.46 11.08
CA ALA A 96 0.86 7.41 10.63
C ALA A 96 -0.34 7.98 9.85
N GLY A 97 -0.73 7.30 8.80
CA GLY A 97 -1.96 7.55 8.05
C GLY A 97 -2.90 6.37 8.15
N MET A 98 -4.19 6.61 8.29
CA MET A 98 -5.21 5.57 8.28
C MET A 98 -6.30 5.91 7.27
N ASP A 99 -6.70 4.89 6.51
CA ASP A 99 -7.87 4.93 5.65
C ASP A 99 -8.84 3.83 6.09
N LEU A 100 -10.02 4.25 6.53
CA LEU A 100 -11.03 3.40 7.15
C LEU A 100 -12.26 3.31 6.23
N GLY A 101 -12.20 2.33 5.33
CA GLY A 101 -13.20 2.11 4.31
C GLY A 101 -14.28 1.09 4.67
N THR A 102 -15.20 0.87 3.74
CA THR A 102 -16.32 -0.07 3.88
C THR A 102 -15.87 -1.51 4.08
N GLN A 103 -14.86 -1.95 3.34
CA GLN A 103 -14.35 -3.33 3.35
C GLN A 103 -13.10 -3.49 4.21
N THR A 104 -12.17 -2.55 4.11
CA THR A 104 -10.84 -2.66 4.71
C THR A 104 -10.47 -1.43 5.52
N PHE A 105 -9.74 -1.66 6.61
CA PHE A 105 -8.98 -0.65 7.33
C PHE A 105 -7.51 -0.78 6.98
N ARG A 106 -6.88 0.36 6.68
CA ARG A 106 -5.47 0.45 6.28
C ARG A 106 -4.73 1.42 7.19
N LEU A 107 -3.50 1.07 7.54
CA LEU A 107 -2.58 1.89 8.32
C LEU A 107 -1.24 1.94 7.60
N ILE A 108 -0.64 3.10 7.47
CA ILE A 108 0.68 3.29 6.87
C ILE A 108 1.57 4.13 7.79
N PHE A 109 2.85 3.81 7.82
CA PHE A 109 3.88 4.59 8.51
C PHE A 109 4.83 5.21 7.54
N GLY A 110 5.23 6.43 7.86
CA GLY A 110 6.27 7.14 7.14
C GLY A 110 7.00 8.14 7.99
N LYS A 111 8.06 8.65 7.43
CA LYS A 111 8.82 9.78 7.97
C LYS A 111 8.99 10.83 6.90
N ARG A 112 8.92 12.08 7.28
CA ARG A 112 9.39 13.15 6.41
C ARG A 112 10.90 13.29 6.57
N ILE A 113 11.62 13.14 5.47
CA ILE A 113 13.06 13.30 5.43
C ILE A 113 13.36 14.38 4.39
N LYS A 114 13.68 15.58 4.87
CA LYS A 114 13.77 16.79 4.01
C LYS A 114 12.44 17.03 3.29
N GLU A 115 12.45 17.09 1.97
CA GLU A 115 11.27 17.32 1.14
C GLU A 115 10.54 16.02 0.71
N GLU A 116 11.08 14.85 1.10
CA GLU A 116 10.51 13.56 0.71
C GLU A 116 9.79 12.87 1.86
N VAL A 117 8.71 12.16 1.53
CA VAL A 117 8.06 11.22 2.44
C VAL A 117 8.55 9.82 2.13
N VAL A 118 9.18 9.21 3.12
CA VAL A 118 9.62 7.81 3.05
C VAL A 118 8.57 6.95 3.72
N PHE A 119 7.93 6.10 2.93
CA PHE A 119 6.97 5.11 3.43
C PHE A 119 7.73 3.89 3.90
N TYR A 120 7.41 3.39 5.10
CA TYR A 120 8.14 2.28 5.72
C TYR A 120 7.37 0.98 5.70
N LYS A 121 6.12 1.01 6.14
CA LYS A 121 5.29 -0.18 6.27
C LYS A 121 3.82 0.17 6.24
N SER A 122 3.02 -0.68 5.63
CA SER A 122 1.57 -0.62 5.68
C SER A 122 0.99 -1.89 6.29
N PHE A 123 -0.18 -1.74 6.90
CA PHE A 123 -1.00 -2.82 7.45
C PHE A 123 -2.40 -2.70 6.87
N ARG A 124 -3.04 -3.83 6.71
CA ARG A 124 -4.37 -3.92 6.12
C ARG A 124 -5.15 -5.02 6.79
N GLU A 125 -6.40 -4.72 7.16
CA GLU A 125 -7.32 -5.66 7.77
C GLU A 125 -8.69 -5.60 7.09
N ASN A 126 -9.25 -6.76 6.80
CA ASN A 126 -10.58 -6.90 6.22
C ASN A 126 -11.64 -6.82 7.32
N VAL A 127 -12.04 -5.62 7.68
CA VAL A 127 -13.00 -5.35 8.77
C VAL A 127 -14.44 -5.58 8.35
N ARG A 128 -14.76 -5.36 7.05
CA ARG A 128 -16.11 -5.44 6.50
C ARG A 128 -17.11 -4.60 7.31
N LEU A 129 -16.74 -3.33 7.58
CA LEU A 129 -17.56 -2.44 8.40
C LEU A 129 -18.94 -2.18 7.79
N GLY A 130 -19.03 -2.19 6.45
CA GLY A 130 -20.28 -1.97 5.72
C GLY A 130 -21.10 -3.22 5.45
N GLU A 131 -20.77 -4.38 6.05
CA GLU A 131 -21.53 -5.60 5.90
C GLU A 131 -22.97 -5.42 6.42
N GLY A 132 -23.98 -5.72 5.59
CA GLY A 132 -25.39 -5.56 5.92
C GLY A 132 -25.93 -4.11 5.90
N ILE A 133 -25.09 -3.11 5.57
CA ILE A 133 -25.53 -1.71 5.59
C ILE A 133 -26.60 -1.40 4.53
N ALA A 134 -26.62 -2.15 3.42
CA ALA A 134 -27.63 -2.01 2.37
C ALA A 134 -29.05 -2.34 2.85
N GLU A 135 -29.18 -3.27 3.80
CA GLU A 135 -30.47 -3.74 4.33
C GLU A 135 -30.97 -2.87 5.50
N GLY A 136 -30.07 -2.46 6.40
CA GLY A 136 -30.43 -1.80 7.66
C GLY A 136 -29.99 -0.34 7.81
N ARG A 137 -29.24 0.22 6.86
CA ARG A 137 -28.64 1.56 6.91
C ARG A 137 -27.81 1.85 8.16
N LYS A 138 -27.49 0.83 8.95
CA LYS A 138 -26.73 0.94 10.20
C LYS A 138 -25.54 0.00 10.17
N ILE A 139 -24.47 0.41 10.81
CA ILE A 139 -23.31 -0.46 11.10
C ILE A 139 -23.74 -1.38 12.24
N SER A 140 -23.54 -2.70 12.08
CA SER A 140 -23.91 -3.69 13.08
C SER A 140 -22.93 -3.70 14.27
N GLU A 141 -23.36 -4.24 15.42
CA GLU A 141 -22.52 -4.38 16.61
C GLU A 141 -21.31 -5.31 16.36
N GLU A 142 -21.52 -6.37 15.56
CA GLU A 142 -20.45 -7.28 15.18
C GLU A 142 -19.40 -6.58 14.31
N ALA A 143 -19.83 -5.74 13.35
CA ALA A 143 -18.92 -4.96 12.51
C ALA A 143 -18.17 -3.93 13.34
N LEU A 144 -18.83 -3.24 14.29
CA LEU A 144 -18.20 -2.33 15.23
C LEU A 144 -17.15 -3.05 16.10
N THR A 145 -17.48 -4.23 16.63
CA THR A 145 -16.54 -5.02 17.44
C THR A 145 -15.28 -5.38 16.65
N ARG A 146 -15.42 -5.79 15.37
CA ARG A 146 -14.28 -6.03 14.49
C ARG A 146 -13.45 -4.77 14.27
N ALA A 147 -14.11 -3.63 14.04
CA ALA A 147 -13.45 -2.34 13.84
C ALA A 147 -12.65 -1.92 15.07
N ILE A 148 -13.24 -1.97 16.26
CA ILE A 148 -12.58 -1.62 17.52
C ILE A 148 -11.36 -2.51 17.76
N ARG A 149 -11.48 -3.82 17.57
CA ARG A 149 -10.35 -4.76 17.71
C ARG A 149 -9.21 -4.40 16.78
N THR A 150 -9.50 -4.13 15.51
CA THR A 150 -8.49 -3.73 14.53
C THR A 150 -7.83 -2.42 14.90
N LEU A 151 -8.60 -1.42 15.32
CA LEU A 151 -8.05 -0.11 15.69
C LEU A 151 -7.24 -0.17 17.00
N LYS A 152 -7.58 -1.01 17.97
CA LYS A 152 -6.73 -1.30 19.13
C LYS A 152 -5.37 -1.88 18.69
N THR A 153 -5.37 -2.83 17.78
CA THR A 153 -4.13 -3.36 17.19
C THR A 153 -3.32 -2.28 16.47
N PHE A 154 -3.99 -1.42 15.68
CA PHE A 154 -3.32 -0.30 15.02
C PHE A 154 -2.72 0.69 16.03
N ARG A 155 -3.42 0.95 17.13
CA ARG A 155 -2.91 1.80 18.23
C ARG A 155 -1.65 1.22 18.86
N GLU A 156 -1.66 -0.06 19.23
CA GLU A 156 -0.49 -0.77 19.78
C GLU A 156 0.71 -0.72 18.82
N ILE A 157 0.45 -0.94 17.53
CA ILE A 157 1.47 -0.86 16.51
C ILE A 157 2.05 0.57 16.44
N MET A 158 1.21 1.61 16.38
CA MET A 158 1.65 3.01 16.38
C MET A 158 2.53 3.34 17.60
N GLU A 159 2.12 2.89 18.77
CA GLU A 159 2.89 3.08 20.03
C GLU A 159 4.25 2.38 19.96
N SER A 160 4.28 1.13 19.46
CA SER A 160 5.54 0.36 19.31
C SER A 160 6.56 1.03 18.38
N TYR A 161 6.09 1.79 17.40
CA TYR A 161 6.93 2.56 16.47
C TYR A 161 7.21 4.01 16.94
N GLY A 162 6.66 4.42 18.08
CA GLY A 162 6.82 5.78 18.59
C GLY A 162 6.22 6.83 17.65
N VAL A 163 5.03 6.54 17.08
CA VAL A 163 4.33 7.50 16.23
C VAL A 163 3.90 8.71 17.02
N SER A 164 4.33 9.89 16.58
CA SER A 164 4.02 11.15 17.27
C SER A 164 2.66 11.72 16.86
N ASN A 165 2.30 11.57 15.57
CA ASN A 165 1.09 12.13 15.01
C ASN A 165 0.49 11.17 13.98
N TYR A 166 -0.84 11.17 13.91
CA TYR A 166 -1.58 10.39 12.92
C TYR A 166 -2.70 11.21 12.27
N TYR A 167 -3.15 10.74 11.11
CA TYR A 167 -4.35 11.22 10.43
C TYR A 167 -5.20 10.04 10.02
N ALA A 168 -6.38 9.90 10.63
CA ALA A 168 -7.33 8.84 10.34
C ALA A 168 -8.55 9.42 9.61
N ILE A 169 -8.84 8.90 8.42
CA ILE A 169 -9.99 9.29 7.62
C ILE A 169 -11.00 8.16 7.54
N GLY A 170 -12.28 8.51 7.63
CA GLY A 170 -13.42 7.64 7.38
C GLY A 170 -14.11 8.03 6.08
N THR A 171 -14.46 7.04 5.26
CA THR A 171 -15.00 7.26 3.92
C THR A 171 -16.49 6.88 3.81
N ALA A 172 -16.94 6.37 2.69
CA ALA A 172 -18.34 6.16 2.34
C ALA A 172 -19.20 5.47 3.43
N VAL A 173 -18.67 4.48 4.13
CA VAL A 173 -19.41 3.73 5.17
C VAL A 173 -19.87 4.64 6.30
N PHE A 174 -18.99 5.54 6.76
CA PHE A 174 -19.32 6.48 7.83
C PHE A 174 -20.24 7.62 7.36
N ARG A 175 -20.21 7.98 6.07
CA ARG A 175 -21.14 8.96 5.50
C ARG A 175 -22.56 8.42 5.33
N LYS A 176 -22.67 7.11 4.99
CA LYS A 176 -23.96 6.47 4.66
C LYS A 176 -24.68 5.91 5.89
N ALA A 177 -23.96 5.58 6.96
CA ALA A 177 -24.56 4.95 8.14
C ALA A 177 -25.34 5.95 9.01
N GLU A 178 -26.60 5.64 9.32
CA GLU A 178 -27.46 6.46 10.18
C GLU A 178 -26.91 6.57 11.62
N ASN A 179 -26.26 5.52 12.13
CA ASN A 179 -25.64 5.48 13.46
C ASN A 179 -24.16 5.89 13.46
N SER A 180 -23.70 6.59 12.43
CA SER A 180 -22.27 6.95 12.29
C SER A 180 -21.72 7.73 13.48
N LYS A 181 -22.48 8.66 14.04
CA LYS A 181 -22.04 9.49 15.17
C LYS A 181 -21.79 8.65 16.44
N GLU A 182 -22.71 7.73 16.75
CA GLU A 182 -22.56 6.80 17.87
C GLU A 182 -21.35 5.89 17.69
N ILE A 183 -21.20 5.34 16.47
CA ILE A 183 -20.06 4.48 16.11
C ILE A 183 -18.72 5.21 16.26
N LEU A 184 -18.61 6.44 15.77
CA LEU A 184 -17.39 7.26 15.88
C LEU A 184 -17.07 7.60 17.34
N SER A 185 -18.09 7.90 18.14
CA SER A 185 -17.94 8.16 19.59
C SER A 185 -17.43 6.93 20.33
N GLU A 186 -18.00 5.75 20.06
CA GLU A 186 -17.59 4.51 20.70
C GLU A 186 -16.17 4.09 20.27
N ILE A 187 -15.85 4.21 18.97
CA ILE A 187 -14.48 3.99 18.49
C ILE A 187 -13.49 4.91 19.22
N LYS A 188 -13.78 6.22 19.33
CA LYS A 188 -12.91 7.18 20.00
C LYS A 188 -12.70 6.81 21.48
N LYS A 189 -13.77 6.44 22.17
CA LYS A 189 -13.73 6.04 23.58
C LYS A 189 -12.89 4.77 23.78
N GLU A 190 -13.06 3.76 22.93
CA GLU A 190 -12.43 2.45 23.08
C GLU A 190 -10.98 2.38 22.58
N THR A 191 -10.57 3.27 21.65
CA THR A 191 -9.28 3.18 20.96
C THR A 191 -8.42 4.42 21.05
N ASP A 192 -8.97 5.53 21.57
CA ASP A 192 -8.39 6.87 21.52
C ASP A 192 -8.01 7.35 20.11
N ILE A 193 -8.61 6.76 19.06
CA ILE A 193 -8.42 7.18 17.67
C ILE A 193 -9.58 8.08 17.25
N SER A 194 -9.25 9.30 16.83
CA SER A 194 -10.20 10.24 16.24
C SER A 194 -10.21 10.07 14.73
N ILE A 195 -11.41 9.88 14.16
CA ILE A 195 -11.62 9.67 12.73
C ILE A 195 -12.29 10.92 12.15
N GLU A 196 -11.70 11.49 11.11
CA GLU A 196 -12.32 12.55 10.31
C GLU A 196 -13.10 11.92 9.16
N VAL A 197 -14.42 12.10 9.16
CA VAL A 197 -15.25 11.66 8.03
C VAL A 197 -15.16 12.71 6.92
N ILE A 198 -14.55 12.32 5.81
CA ILE A 198 -14.28 13.24 4.70
C ILE A 198 -15.38 13.19 3.65
N SER A 199 -15.59 14.32 2.94
CA SER A 199 -16.53 14.39 1.80
C SER A 199 -16.00 13.61 0.59
N PRO A 200 -16.86 13.25 -0.38
CA PRO A 200 -16.40 12.61 -1.62
C PRO A 200 -15.38 13.45 -2.39
N GLU A 201 -15.55 14.77 -2.41
CA GLU A 201 -14.63 15.70 -3.07
C GLU A 201 -13.25 15.66 -2.41
N ARG A 202 -13.21 15.65 -1.05
CA ARG A 202 -11.97 15.56 -0.30
C ARG A 202 -11.28 14.20 -0.47
N GLU A 203 -12.06 13.14 -0.55
CA GLU A 203 -11.59 11.79 -0.86
C GLU A 203 -10.92 11.75 -2.24
N ALA A 204 -11.54 12.36 -3.25
CA ALA A 204 -10.97 12.47 -4.60
C ALA A 204 -9.69 13.30 -4.65
N GLU A 205 -9.66 14.46 -3.98
CA GLU A 205 -8.45 15.31 -3.90
C GLU A 205 -7.27 14.57 -3.28
N LEU A 206 -7.49 13.89 -2.15
CA LEU A 206 -6.45 13.10 -1.48
C LEU A 206 -5.99 11.94 -2.36
N THR A 207 -6.92 11.22 -2.98
CA THR A 207 -6.60 10.13 -3.90
C THR A 207 -5.71 10.61 -5.03
N LEU A 208 -6.07 11.73 -5.66
CA LEU A 208 -5.26 12.34 -6.72
C LEU A 208 -3.88 12.76 -6.21
N GLU A 209 -3.80 13.39 -5.04
CA GLU A 209 -2.52 13.81 -4.45
C GLU A 209 -1.57 12.61 -4.28
N GLY A 210 -2.07 11.48 -3.77
CA GLY A 210 -1.31 10.24 -3.66
C GLY A 210 -0.85 9.72 -5.02
N ILE A 211 -1.75 9.65 -5.99
CA ILE A 211 -1.44 9.18 -7.34
C ILE A 211 -0.38 10.05 -8.01
N LEU A 212 -0.52 11.37 -7.99
CA LEU A 212 0.45 12.29 -8.60
C LEU A 212 1.84 12.16 -7.96
N TYR A 213 1.88 11.98 -6.64
CA TYR A 213 3.13 11.71 -5.93
C TYR A 213 3.78 10.40 -6.41
N GLY A 214 2.99 9.32 -6.55
CA GLY A 214 3.46 8.03 -7.05
C GLY A 214 3.94 8.11 -8.50
N LEU A 215 3.17 8.72 -9.39
CA LEU A 215 3.55 8.91 -10.79
C LEU A 215 4.86 9.69 -10.94
N LYS A 216 5.05 10.74 -10.13
CA LYS A 216 6.31 11.49 -10.09
C LYS A 216 7.50 10.61 -9.73
N LYS A 217 7.33 9.64 -8.81
CA LYS A 217 8.38 8.66 -8.47
C LYS A 217 8.77 7.74 -9.64
N LEU A 218 7.83 7.45 -10.53
CA LEU A 218 8.08 6.71 -11.77
C LEU A 218 8.67 7.57 -12.89
N GLY A 219 8.85 8.87 -12.67
CA GLY A 219 9.23 9.82 -13.73
C GLY A 219 8.11 10.07 -14.74
N LEU A 220 6.87 9.69 -14.42
CA LEU A 220 5.69 9.91 -15.28
C LEU A 220 5.03 11.24 -14.93
N SER A 221 4.74 12.04 -15.94
CA SER A 221 3.97 13.28 -15.83
C SER A 221 2.75 13.16 -16.73
N LEU A 222 1.65 12.67 -16.16
CA LEU A 222 0.35 12.64 -16.84
C LEU A 222 -0.40 13.94 -16.50
N LYS A 223 -0.99 14.58 -17.52
CA LYS A 223 -1.78 15.79 -17.36
C LYS A 223 -3.26 15.49 -17.40
N ASP A 224 -3.67 14.70 -18.38
CA ASP A 224 -5.05 14.35 -18.67
C ASP A 224 -5.22 12.84 -18.57
N PHE A 225 -5.86 12.36 -17.51
CA PHE A 225 -6.06 10.94 -17.27
C PHE A 225 -7.33 10.70 -16.46
N LEU A 226 -7.82 9.46 -16.52
CA LEU A 226 -8.95 9.01 -15.72
C LEU A 226 -8.44 8.18 -14.55
N VAL A 227 -8.90 8.47 -13.35
CA VAL A 227 -8.67 7.62 -12.16
C VAL A 227 -9.94 6.81 -11.92
N ILE A 228 -9.76 5.52 -11.66
CA ILE A 228 -10.84 4.62 -11.24
C ILE A 228 -10.40 3.93 -9.95
N ASP A 229 -11.19 4.10 -8.88
CA ASP A 229 -11.05 3.35 -7.63
C ASP A 229 -12.28 2.46 -7.43
N VAL A 230 -12.11 1.16 -7.58
CA VAL A 230 -13.19 0.18 -7.39
C VAL A 230 -13.20 -0.28 -5.95
N GLY A 231 -14.10 0.30 -5.17
CA GLY A 231 -14.34 -0.05 -3.78
C GLY A 231 -15.29 -1.25 -3.59
N GLY A 232 -15.67 -1.49 -2.33
CA GLY A 232 -16.64 -2.54 -2.00
C GLY A 232 -18.07 -2.17 -2.36
N GLY A 233 -18.50 -0.94 -2.06
CA GLY A 233 -19.86 -0.45 -2.26
C GLY A 233 -20.06 0.51 -3.41
N SER A 234 -18.99 1.16 -3.85
CA SER A 234 -19.00 2.19 -4.90
C SER A 234 -17.76 2.12 -5.76
N THR A 235 -17.82 2.82 -6.89
CA THR A 235 -16.66 3.04 -7.77
C THR A 235 -16.53 4.53 -8.01
N GLU A 236 -15.41 5.09 -7.60
CA GLU A 236 -15.07 6.50 -7.78
C GLU A 236 -14.36 6.68 -9.12
N ILE A 237 -14.83 7.68 -9.90
CA ILE A 237 -14.29 8.05 -11.19
C ILE A 237 -13.90 9.51 -11.13
N ILE A 238 -12.63 9.82 -11.35
CA ILE A 238 -12.09 11.16 -11.28
C ILE A 238 -11.42 11.49 -12.62
N TYR A 239 -11.97 12.47 -13.32
CA TYR A 239 -11.35 13.02 -14.51
C TYR A 239 -10.31 14.04 -14.09
N ILE A 240 -9.09 13.84 -14.55
CA ILE A 240 -7.99 14.77 -14.34
C ILE A 240 -7.73 15.51 -15.63
N LYS A 241 -7.73 16.83 -15.56
CA LYS A 241 -7.37 17.73 -16.65
C LYS A 241 -6.32 18.71 -16.17
N GLU A 242 -5.23 18.83 -16.91
CA GLU A 242 -4.08 19.67 -16.55
C GLU A 242 -3.56 19.39 -15.13
N GLY A 243 -3.61 18.11 -14.69
CA GLY A 243 -3.16 17.67 -13.37
C GLY A 243 -4.08 18.08 -12.21
N LYS A 244 -5.33 18.48 -12.48
CA LYS A 244 -6.34 18.83 -11.47
C LYS A 244 -7.61 18.02 -11.66
N PRO A 245 -8.36 17.72 -10.58
CA PRO A 245 -9.67 17.12 -10.71
C PRO A 245 -10.59 18.07 -11.48
N SER A 246 -11.17 17.62 -12.57
CA SER A 246 -12.12 18.39 -13.40
C SER A 246 -13.55 17.92 -13.22
N TYR A 247 -13.72 16.63 -12.92
CA TYR A 247 -15.03 16.03 -12.70
C TYR A 247 -14.89 14.79 -11.82
N LEU A 248 -15.79 14.64 -10.87
CA LEU A 248 -15.87 13.51 -9.97
C LEU A 248 -17.26 12.89 -10.06
N GLN A 249 -17.31 11.57 -10.20
CA GLN A 249 -18.55 10.80 -10.09
C GLN A 249 -18.33 9.57 -9.27
N SER A 250 -19.24 9.25 -8.36
CA SER A 250 -19.33 7.98 -7.68
C SER A 250 -20.49 7.19 -8.25
N LEU A 251 -20.20 5.98 -8.72
CA LEU A 251 -21.23 5.02 -9.12
C LEU A 251 -21.51 4.09 -7.95
N ASP A 252 -22.78 3.84 -7.65
CA ASP A 252 -23.22 2.87 -6.63
C ASP A 252 -23.06 1.42 -7.13
N ILE A 253 -21.90 1.13 -7.68
CA ILE A 253 -21.45 -0.22 -8.06
C ILE A 253 -20.07 -0.45 -7.46
N GLY A 254 -19.95 -1.48 -6.62
CA GLY A 254 -18.68 -1.91 -6.04
C GLY A 254 -18.61 -3.43 -5.99
N ALA A 255 -17.44 -3.96 -5.72
CA ALA A 255 -17.18 -5.39 -5.80
C ALA A 255 -18.04 -6.22 -4.81
N VAL A 256 -18.25 -5.73 -3.59
CA VAL A 256 -19.12 -6.38 -2.58
C VAL A 256 -20.57 -6.21 -2.94
N PHE A 257 -20.99 -4.99 -3.30
CA PHE A 257 -22.37 -4.71 -3.71
C PHE A 257 -22.82 -5.62 -4.86
N LEU A 258 -22.01 -5.76 -5.92
CA LEU A 258 -22.34 -6.63 -7.05
C LEU A 258 -22.39 -8.12 -6.66
N LYS A 259 -21.47 -8.56 -5.78
CA LYS A 259 -21.51 -9.93 -5.26
C LYS A 259 -22.83 -10.22 -4.56
N GLU A 260 -23.28 -9.31 -3.71
CA GLU A 260 -24.54 -9.44 -2.93
C GLU A 260 -25.77 -9.35 -3.84
N LEU A 261 -25.84 -8.32 -4.70
CA LEU A 261 -26.95 -8.09 -5.62
C LEU A 261 -27.22 -9.30 -6.53
N PHE A 262 -26.17 -9.93 -7.05
CA PHE A 262 -26.29 -11.09 -7.92
C PHE A 262 -26.18 -12.43 -7.18
N ASN A 263 -26.08 -12.43 -5.86
CA ASN A 263 -25.88 -13.61 -5.00
C ASN A 263 -24.86 -14.59 -5.63
N LEU A 264 -23.67 -14.07 -5.95
CA LEU A 264 -22.68 -14.80 -6.73
C LEU A 264 -22.22 -16.08 -6.03
N ARG A 265 -22.44 -17.21 -6.70
CA ARG A 265 -22.00 -18.55 -6.26
C ARG A 265 -21.12 -19.16 -7.32
N TYR A 266 -19.88 -19.45 -6.95
CA TYR A 266 -18.85 -19.94 -7.86
C TYR A 266 -18.87 -21.49 -8.01
N PRO A 267 -18.66 -22.03 -9.23
CA PRO A 267 -18.47 -21.34 -10.51
C PRO A 267 -19.74 -20.65 -11.01
N LEU A 268 -19.56 -19.56 -11.77
CA LEU A 268 -20.70 -18.82 -12.33
C LEU A 268 -21.23 -19.47 -13.60
N THR A 269 -22.55 -19.39 -13.76
CA THR A 269 -23.16 -19.72 -15.06
C THR A 269 -22.92 -18.61 -16.08
N ARG A 270 -22.92 -18.95 -17.37
CA ARG A 270 -22.80 -17.95 -18.45
C ARG A 270 -23.90 -16.88 -18.38
N ALA A 271 -25.11 -17.27 -17.96
CA ALA A 271 -26.23 -16.34 -17.82
C ALA A 271 -25.95 -15.29 -16.72
N ILE A 272 -25.52 -15.71 -15.53
CA ILE A 272 -25.17 -14.78 -14.43
C ILE A 272 -24.03 -13.86 -14.85
N LEU A 273 -22.96 -14.39 -15.46
CA LEU A 273 -21.84 -13.58 -15.93
C LEU A 273 -22.28 -12.52 -16.96
N LYS A 274 -23.15 -12.89 -17.89
CA LYS A 274 -23.71 -11.95 -18.89
C LYS A 274 -24.59 -10.89 -18.25
N SER A 275 -25.47 -11.28 -17.32
CA SER A 275 -26.33 -10.32 -16.60
C SER A 275 -25.53 -9.34 -15.76
N LEU A 276 -24.48 -9.81 -15.08
CA LEU A 276 -23.57 -8.98 -14.33
C LEU A 276 -22.85 -7.95 -15.20
N LYS A 277 -22.27 -8.39 -16.34
CA LYS A 277 -21.64 -7.49 -17.32
C LYS A 277 -22.62 -6.44 -17.85
N ASN A 278 -23.83 -6.84 -18.23
CA ASN A 278 -24.84 -5.92 -18.74
C ASN A 278 -25.24 -4.87 -17.70
N TYR A 279 -25.47 -5.28 -16.44
CA TYR A 279 -25.80 -4.36 -15.36
C TYR A 279 -24.70 -3.32 -15.14
N VAL A 280 -23.43 -3.76 -15.14
CA VAL A 280 -22.29 -2.85 -15.01
C VAL A 280 -22.23 -1.87 -16.19
N ARG A 281 -22.45 -2.33 -17.43
CA ARG A 281 -22.50 -1.46 -18.64
C ARG A 281 -23.57 -0.38 -18.52
N GLU A 282 -24.80 -0.76 -18.16
CA GLU A 282 -25.90 0.19 -17.98
C GLU A 282 -25.55 1.33 -17.00
N LYS A 283 -24.83 1.00 -15.93
CA LYS A 283 -24.37 1.99 -14.95
C LYS A 283 -23.25 2.88 -15.49
N ILE A 284 -22.32 2.31 -16.27
CA ILE A 284 -21.20 3.03 -16.86
C ILE A 284 -21.64 3.94 -18.01
N GLU A 285 -22.66 3.57 -18.77
CA GLU A 285 -23.21 4.39 -19.87
C GLU A 285 -23.76 5.74 -19.41
N LEU A 286 -24.01 5.91 -18.12
CA LEU A 286 -24.38 7.18 -17.49
C LEU A 286 -23.21 8.16 -17.35
N LEU A 287 -21.96 7.70 -17.58
CA LEU A 287 -20.76 8.53 -17.49
C LEU A 287 -20.61 9.39 -18.74
N SER A 288 -20.15 10.60 -18.54
CA SER A 288 -19.74 11.47 -19.65
C SER A 288 -18.44 10.93 -20.27
N LYS A 289 -18.39 10.81 -21.60
CA LYS A 289 -17.12 10.53 -22.30
C LYS A 289 -16.29 11.79 -22.35
N GLY A 290 -15.11 11.74 -21.69
CA GLY A 290 -14.10 12.81 -21.74
C GLY A 290 -12.88 12.33 -22.52
N GLU A 291 -12.09 13.26 -23.03
CA GLU A 291 -10.79 12.97 -23.63
C GLU A 291 -9.72 12.88 -22.55
N PHE A 292 -8.96 11.80 -22.53
CA PHE A 292 -7.83 11.58 -21.62
C PHE A 292 -6.85 10.55 -22.22
N GLU A 293 -5.61 10.61 -21.77
CA GLU A 293 -4.54 9.76 -22.30
C GLU A 293 -4.65 8.30 -21.80
N LYS A 294 -4.81 8.13 -20.48
CA LYS A 294 -4.73 6.82 -19.82
C LYS A 294 -5.77 6.65 -18.73
N ILE A 295 -6.07 5.38 -18.44
CA ILE A 295 -6.80 5.01 -17.22
C ILE A 295 -5.77 4.60 -16.17
N VAL A 296 -5.81 5.25 -15.01
CA VAL A 296 -5.06 4.89 -13.80
C VAL A 296 -6.04 4.25 -12.83
N ILE A 297 -5.76 3.04 -12.39
CA ILE A 297 -6.57 2.35 -11.38
C ILE A 297 -5.83 2.32 -10.05
N THR A 298 -6.55 2.48 -8.94
CA THR A 298 -5.99 2.46 -7.59
C THR A 298 -6.85 1.64 -6.64
N GLY A 299 -6.42 1.55 -5.41
CA GLY A 299 -7.15 0.82 -4.37
C GLY A 299 -6.96 -0.69 -4.41
N GLY A 300 -7.72 -1.36 -3.57
CA GLY A 300 -7.49 -2.79 -3.33
C GLY A 300 -7.83 -3.69 -4.52
N THR A 301 -8.80 -3.30 -5.35
CA THR A 301 -9.15 -4.09 -6.54
C THR A 301 -8.05 -4.00 -7.61
N ALA A 302 -7.43 -2.83 -7.75
CA ALA A 302 -6.28 -2.61 -8.63
C ALA A 302 -5.07 -3.44 -8.20
N SER A 303 -4.72 -3.38 -6.89
CA SER A 303 -3.63 -4.18 -6.32
C SER A 303 -3.85 -5.68 -6.52
N LEU A 304 -5.08 -6.16 -6.31
CA LEU A 304 -5.44 -7.57 -6.51
C LEU A 304 -5.32 -7.99 -7.98
N LEU A 305 -5.80 -7.15 -8.91
CA LEU A 305 -5.67 -7.38 -10.33
C LEU A 305 -4.20 -7.55 -10.74
N GLY A 306 -3.35 -6.60 -10.32
CA GLY A 306 -1.92 -6.66 -10.61
C GLY A 306 -1.22 -7.85 -9.95
N SER A 307 -1.59 -8.20 -8.72
CA SER A 307 -1.03 -9.34 -7.99
C SER A 307 -1.33 -10.66 -8.70
N LEU A 308 -2.55 -10.85 -9.21
CA LEU A 308 -2.95 -12.03 -9.97
C LEU A 308 -2.28 -12.08 -11.34
N ASP A 309 -2.19 -10.94 -12.01
CA ASP A 309 -1.56 -10.84 -13.32
C ASP A 309 -0.04 -11.15 -13.25
N LEU A 310 0.65 -10.62 -12.26
CA LEU A 310 2.06 -10.88 -11.97
C LEU A 310 2.30 -12.21 -11.24
N LYS A 311 1.24 -12.89 -10.77
CA LYS A 311 1.31 -14.14 -9.97
C LYS A 311 2.20 -13.99 -8.73
N LEU A 312 2.06 -12.88 -8.01
CA LEU A 312 2.86 -12.59 -6.82
C LEU A 312 2.57 -13.60 -5.70
N ILE A 313 3.60 -14.01 -4.96
CA ILE A 313 3.44 -14.87 -3.78
C ILE A 313 3.10 -14.04 -2.55
N LYS A 314 3.62 -12.82 -2.49
CA LYS A 314 3.37 -11.82 -1.44
C LYS A 314 3.15 -10.46 -2.10
N TYR A 315 2.52 -9.55 -1.39
CA TYR A 315 2.35 -8.17 -1.84
C TYR A 315 3.71 -7.48 -2.03
N GLU A 316 3.94 -6.91 -3.21
CA GLU A 316 5.16 -6.22 -3.60
C GLU A 316 4.81 -4.90 -4.28
N MET A 317 4.73 -3.82 -3.47
CA MET A 317 4.33 -2.49 -3.93
C MET A 317 5.16 -2.00 -5.14
N ASP A 318 6.49 -2.21 -5.09
CA ASP A 318 7.42 -1.74 -6.14
C ASP A 318 7.19 -2.44 -7.49
N ARG A 319 6.60 -3.64 -7.50
CA ARG A 319 6.26 -4.37 -8.73
C ARG A 319 4.86 -4.04 -9.24
N LEU A 320 3.97 -3.67 -8.34
CA LEU A 320 2.59 -3.34 -8.66
C LEU A 320 2.45 -1.90 -9.15
N HIS A 321 3.16 -0.96 -8.51
CA HIS A 321 3.10 0.44 -8.90
C HIS A 321 3.74 0.66 -10.27
N GLY A 322 2.96 1.20 -11.20
CA GLY A 322 3.38 1.38 -12.59
C GLY A 322 3.14 0.15 -13.48
N HIS A 323 2.66 -0.98 -12.92
CA HIS A 323 2.34 -2.14 -13.72
C HIS A 323 1.14 -1.86 -14.63
N ARG A 324 1.24 -2.32 -15.88
CA ARG A 324 0.18 -2.17 -16.90
C ARG A 324 -0.48 -3.50 -17.15
N VAL A 325 -1.81 -3.49 -17.15
CA VAL A 325 -2.61 -4.68 -17.42
C VAL A 325 -3.49 -4.42 -18.64
N THR A 326 -3.32 -5.22 -19.68
CA THR A 326 -4.13 -5.09 -20.90
C THR A 326 -5.53 -5.66 -20.72
N LYS A 327 -6.47 -5.19 -21.53
CA LYS A 327 -7.86 -5.66 -21.50
C LYS A 327 -7.99 -7.16 -21.76
N GLU A 328 -7.15 -7.74 -22.64
CA GLU A 328 -7.17 -9.19 -22.89
C GLU A 328 -6.71 -9.99 -21.67
N ARG A 329 -5.73 -9.48 -20.92
CA ARG A 329 -5.26 -10.14 -19.68
C ARG A 329 -6.34 -10.10 -18.60
N ILE A 330 -7.08 -8.99 -18.49
CA ILE A 330 -8.22 -8.86 -17.57
C ILE A 330 -9.33 -9.83 -17.98
N GLU A 331 -9.70 -9.89 -19.26
CA GLU A 331 -10.73 -10.79 -19.74
C GLU A 331 -10.37 -12.27 -19.51
N LYS A 332 -9.10 -12.65 -19.73
CA LYS A 332 -8.61 -14.00 -19.39
C LYS A 332 -8.73 -14.32 -17.91
N LEU A 333 -8.46 -13.34 -17.01
CA LEU A 333 -8.64 -13.53 -15.58
C LEU A 333 -10.12 -13.67 -15.21
N ILE A 334 -10.99 -12.84 -15.79
CA ILE A 334 -12.45 -12.91 -15.59
C ILE A 334 -12.97 -14.29 -16.00
N GLN A 335 -12.64 -14.75 -17.20
CA GLN A 335 -13.07 -16.06 -17.68
C GLN A 335 -12.56 -17.17 -16.75
N LYS A 336 -11.28 -17.19 -16.44
CA LYS A 336 -10.67 -18.20 -15.56
C LYS A 336 -11.34 -18.26 -14.19
N ILE A 337 -11.55 -17.11 -13.54
CA ILE A 337 -12.12 -17.05 -12.19
C ILE A 337 -13.59 -17.45 -12.22
N SER A 338 -14.35 -17.06 -13.25
CA SER A 338 -15.78 -17.40 -13.39
C SER A 338 -16.05 -18.91 -13.44
N GLU A 339 -15.09 -19.69 -13.96
CA GLU A 339 -15.19 -21.15 -14.11
C GLU A 339 -14.66 -21.94 -12.90
N MET A 340 -14.09 -21.25 -11.90
CA MET A 340 -13.45 -21.88 -10.73
C MET A 340 -14.39 -21.90 -9.52
N THR A 341 -14.19 -22.88 -8.64
CA THR A 341 -14.80 -22.87 -7.28
C THR A 341 -14.02 -21.95 -6.35
N LEU A 342 -14.66 -21.38 -5.31
CA LEU A 342 -14.01 -20.51 -4.34
C LEU A 342 -12.73 -21.10 -3.72
N PRO A 343 -12.67 -22.39 -3.31
CA PRO A 343 -11.43 -22.97 -2.79
C PRO A 343 -10.28 -23.01 -3.81
N ARG A 344 -10.59 -23.08 -5.12
CA ARG A 344 -9.58 -23.01 -6.18
C ARG A 344 -9.14 -21.58 -6.44
N ILE A 345 -10.06 -20.61 -6.40
CA ILE A 345 -9.78 -19.18 -6.53
C ILE A 345 -8.83 -18.75 -5.40
N LYS A 346 -9.11 -19.14 -4.16
CA LYS A 346 -8.27 -18.86 -2.98
C LYS A 346 -6.80 -19.33 -3.15
N LYS A 347 -6.56 -20.38 -3.94
CA LYS A 347 -5.22 -20.93 -4.18
C LYS A 347 -4.47 -20.28 -5.36
N LEU A 348 -5.07 -19.32 -6.05
CA LEU A 348 -4.39 -18.62 -7.14
C LEU A 348 -3.20 -17.82 -6.58
N LYS A 349 -2.05 -17.91 -7.24
CA LYS A 349 -0.91 -17.04 -6.92
C LYS A 349 -1.29 -15.58 -7.17
N GLY A 350 -1.15 -14.77 -6.16
CA GLY A 350 -1.56 -13.37 -6.17
C GLY A 350 -2.95 -13.11 -5.57
N MET A 351 -3.71 -14.17 -5.22
CA MET A 351 -4.99 -14.00 -4.53
C MET A 351 -4.77 -13.60 -3.08
N GLU A 352 -5.41 -12.52 -2.68
CA GLU A 352 -5.44 -12.05 -1.31
C GLU A 352 -6.56 -12.75 -0.53
N GLU A 353 -6.25 -13.25 0.66
CA GLU A 353 -7.23 -13.94 1.51
C GLU A 353 -8.42 -13.03 1.87
N GLY A 354 -9.63 -13.58 1.75
CA GLY A 354 -10.88 -12.85 2.00
C GLY A 354 -11.33 -11.93 0.85
N ARG A 355 -10.70 -12.05 -0.33
CA ARG A 355 -11.10 -11.32 -1.55
C ARG A 355 -11.47 -12.24 -2.72
N GLU A 356 -11.39 -13.54 -2.52
CA GLU A 356 -11.67 -14.56 -3.55
C GLU A 356 -13.07 -14.47 -4.14
N ASP A 357 -14.04 -13.98 -3.38
CA ASP A 357 -15.46 -13.88 -3.74
C ASP A 357 -15.82 -12.53 -4.40
N ILE A 358 -14.98 -11.50 -4.24
CA ILE A 358 -15.20 -10.15 -4.77
C ILE A 358 -14.25 -9.75 -5.90
N ALA A 359 -13.22 -10.57 -6.18
CA ALA A 359 -12.26 -10.30 -7.25
C ALA A 359 -12.93 -10.17 -8.62
N LEU A 360 -13.78 -11.13 -8.97
CA LEU A 360 -14.43 -11.17 -10.28
C LEU A 360 -15.32 -9.96 -10.55
N PRO A 361 -16.28 -9.57 -9.69
CA PRO A 361 -17.10 -8.38 -9.92
C PRO A 361 -16.26 -7.11 -10.03
N GLY A 362 -15.20 -6.97 -9.22
CA GLY A 362 -14.29 -5.82 -9.32
C GLY A 362 -13.57 -5.76 -10.68
N PHE A 363 -13.11 -6.89 -11.18
CA PHE A 363 -12.43 -6.94 -12.50
C PHE A 363 -13.40 -6.70 -13.67
N ILE A 364 -14.66 -7.11 -13.53
CA ILE A 364 -15.70 -6.80 -14.51
C ILE A 364 -15.93 -5.30 -14.60
N ILE A 365 -16.01 -4.58 -13.45
CA ILE A 365 -16.14 -3.13 -13.46
C ILE A 365 -14.97 -2.50 -14.23
N ILE A 366 -13.72 -2.87 -13.90
CA ILE A 366 -12.54 -2.32 -14.60
C ILE A 366 -12.59 -2.63 -16.10
N LYS A 367 -12.94 -3.87 -16.47
CA LYS A 367 -12.98 -4.30 -17.87
C LYS A 367 -14.04 -3.55 -18.68
N GLU A 368 -15.26 -3.40 -18.14
CA GLU A 368 -16.33 -2.66 -18.80
C GLU A 368 -16.00 -1.15 -18.90
N MET A 369 -15.28 -0.57 -17.93
CA MET A 369 -14.75 0.80 -18.03
C MET A 369 -13.74 0.95 -19.17
N ILE A 370 -12.80 0.00 -19.30
CA ILE A 370 -11.82 0.00 -20.41
C ILE A 370 -12.54 -0.04 -21.76
N ASP A 371 -13.54 -0.90 -21.90
CA ASP A 371 -14.31 -1.03 -23.13
C ASP A 371 -15.11 0.25 -23.43
N TYR A 372 -15.78 0.81 -22.42
CA TYR A 372 -16.58 2.03 -22.58
C TYR A 372 -15.75 3.23 -23.05
N PHE A 373 -14.54 3.39 -22.48
CA PHE A 373 -13.62 4.46 -22.83
C PHE A 373 -12.67 4.11 -23.98
N GLU A 374 -12.85 2.98 -24.61
CA GLU A 374 -12.08 2.53 -25.79
C GLU A 374 -10.57 2.56 -25.56
N LYS A 375 -10.15 2.10 -24.36
CA LYS A 375 -8.72 1.95 -24.00
C LYS A 375 -8.28 0.50 -24.09
N GLU A 376 -6.97 0.28 -24.18
CA GLU A 376 -6.39 -1.06 -24.32
C GLU A 376 -5.75 -1.57 -23.03
N GLU A 377 -5.42 -0.69 -22.11
CA GLU A 377 -4.75 -1.03 -20.86
C GLU A 377 -5.11 -0.09 -19.73
N VAL A 378 -4.83 -0.53 -18.51
CA VAL A 378 -4.85 0.30 -17.30
C VAL A 378 -3.47 0.35 -16.67
N LEU A 379 -3.15 1.47 -16.02
CA LEU A 379 -1.95 1.67 -15.21
C LEU A 379 -2.31 1.55 -13.74
N ILE A 380 -1.64 0.68 -13.00
CA ILE A 380 -1.87 0.51 -11.56
C ILE A 380 -1.10 1.54 -10.76
N SER A 381 -1.78 2.26 -9.88
CA SER A 381 -1.17 3.08 -8.86
C SER A 381 -1.36 2.46 -7.49
N GLU A 382 -0.27 2.09 -6.83
CA GLU A 382 -0.26 1.69 -5.41
C GLU A 382 -0.23 2.90 -4.48
N TYR A 383 -0.09 4.09 -5.04
CA TYR A 383 -0.24 5.35 -4.34
C TYR A 383 -1.66 5.88 -4.55
N GLY A 384 -2.31 6.24 -3.46
CA GLY A 384 -3.67 6.74 -3.46
C GLY A 384 -3.98 7.47 -2.16
N ILE A 385 -5.21 7.34 -1.69
CA ILE A 385 -5.69 8.07 -0.51
C ILE A 385 -4.91 7.73 0.77
N LEU A 386 -4.45 6.49 0.94
CA LEU A 386 -3.71 6.08 2.13
C LEU A 386 -2.36 6.82 2.23
N GLU A 387 -1.60 6.87 1.14
CA GLU A 387 -0.32 7.57 1.08
C GLU A 387 -0.52 9.08 1.22
N ALA A 388 -1.62 9.61 0.67
CA ALA A 388 -1.97 11.01 0.79
C ALA A 388 -2.23 11.45 2.23
N THR A 389 -2.71 10.57 3.11
CA THR A 389 -2.86 10.91 4.54
C THR A 389 -1.52 11.28 5.20
N LEU A 390 -0.44 10.59 4.83
CA LEU A 390 0.92 10.95 5.29
C LEU A 390 1.43 12.21 4.61
N LEU A 391 1.19 12.38 3.32
CA LEU A 391 1.56 13.61 2.60
C LEU A 391 0.90 14.82 3.22
N TYR A 392 -0.37 14.72 3.59
CA TYR A 392 -1.11 15.78 4.28
C TYR A 392 -0.49 16.12 5.64
N LEU A 393 -0.18 15.11 6.46
CA LEU A 393 0.48 15.34 7.76
C LEU A 393 1.83 16.04 7.61
N THR A 394 2.62 15.65 6.61
CA THR A 394 3.93 16.25 6.40
C THR A 394 3.86 17.71 5.96
N LYS A 395 2.76 18.14 5.35
CA LYS A 395 2.49 19.54 5.01
C LYS A 395 2.00 20.34 6.22
N LYS A 396 1.21 19.71 7.11
CA LYS A 396 0.61 20.36 8.28
C LYS A 396 1.63 20.65 9.40
N TYR A 397 2.66 19.83 9.51
CA TYR A 397 3.70 19.94 10.55
C TYR A 397 5.04 20.47 10.00
N ASN A 398 4.93 21.35 9.00
CA ASN A 398 6.05 22.17 8.49
C ASN A 398 6.31 23.38 9.34
#